data_a21adaf7d199f5451fcd6996c7cdef59
#
_entry.id   a21adaf7d199f5451fcd6996c7cdef59
#
_cell.length_a   1.000
_cell.length_b   1.000
_cell.length_c   1.000
_cell.angle_alpha   90.00
_cell.angle_beta   90.00
_cell.angle_gamma   90.00
#
_symmetry.space_group_name_H-M   'P 1'
#
loop_
_entity.id
_entity.type
_entity.pdbx_description
1 polymer ?
#
loop_
_entity_poly.entity_id
_entity_poly.type
_entity_poly.pdbx_seq_one_letter_code
_entity_poly.pdbx_strand_id
1 'polypeptide(L)'
;MVLEVGCDGLAAFLGGHLPGAGYLDTHAMEAEPFWNKVQDTALLKLLLHYGIRYDTTVVLYSRSTVVAARAAHLMLYAGVRDVRLLDGGLSAWLQNGFSLASGPPLEPTAACDFGAPFPTNPAYLINTPQAKKLLYQPSGVLASIRTRSEYLGKTSGYSYITPVGDIDGARWGHAGTDSDVNSMSDFQDANGTMRAARDIEAVWGQAGIHRDKTVAFYCGTGWRASLAFFYAWLMGWEHISVYDGGWYEWSADPSNPVICRTLLDLANPAVFEH
;
A
#
# COMPACT_ATOMS: atom_id res chain seq x y z
N MET A 1 -18.16 -9.76 -4.57
CA MET A 1 -17.34 -9.69 -5.81
C MET A 1 -15.93 -10.14 -5.52
N VAL A 2 -15.28 -10.90 -6.41
CA VAL A 2 -13.87 -11.29 -6.29
C VAL A 2 -13.11 -10.70 -7.47
N LEU A 3 -11.96 -10.04 -7.21
CA LEU A 3 -11.13 -9.43 -8.25
C LEU A 3 -9.65 -9.84 -8.06
N GLU A 4 -9.02 -10.32 -9.14
CA GLU A 4 -7.56 -10.33 -9.22
C GLU A 4 -7.07 -8.94 -9.59
N VAL A 5 -6.17 -8.39 -8.79
CA VAL A 5 -5.50 -7.11 -9.09
C VAL A 5 -4.15 -7.42 -9.70
N GLY A 6 -3.90 -6.93 -10.91
CA GLY A 6 -2.65 -7.13 -11.64
C GLY A 6 -2.02 -5.83 -12.09
N CYS A 7 -0.78 -5.91 -12.57
CA CYS A 7 -0.03 -4.79 -13.11
C CYS A 7 0.68 -5.11 -14.44
N ASP A 8 0.70 -6.38 -14.84
CA ASP A 8 1.44 -6.87 -16.03
C ASP A 8 0.50 -7.34 -17.15
N GLY A 9 -0.77 -6.89 -17.08
CA GLY A 9 -1.81 -7.25 -18.05
C GLY A 9 -2.43 -8.64 -17.84
N LEU A 10 -3.34 -8.99 -18.73
CA LEU A 10 -4.28 -10.10 -18.58
C LEU A 10 -3.67 -11.51 -18.78
N ALA A 11 -2.48 -11.63 -19.35
CA ALA A 11 -1.95 -12.92 -19.78
C ALA A 11 -1.84 -13.95 -18.65
N ALA A 12 -1.34 -13.52 -17.48
CA ALA A 12 -1.22 -14.39 -16.32
C ALA A 12 -2.58 -14.81 -15.77
N PHE A 13 -3.55 -13.91 -15.74
CA PHE A 13 -4.94 -14.17 -15.32
C PHE A 13 -5.59 -15.23 -16.23
N LEU A 14 -5.48 -15.07 -17.55
CA LEU A 14 -6.05 -16.02 -18.53
C LEU A 14 -5.53 -17.43 -18.35
N GLY A 15 -4.27 -17.59 -17.92
CA GLY A 15 -3.64 -18.88 -17.65
C GLY A 15 -4.11 -19.54 -16.35
N GLY A 16 -4.58 -18.79 -15.38
CA GLY A 16 -5.07 -19.32 -14.11
C GLY A 16 -5.40 -18.25 -13.09
N HIS A 17 -6.64 -18.28 -12.61
CA HIS A 17 -7.19 -17.33 -11.63
C HIS A 17 -8.19 -18.02 -10.69
N LEU A 18 -8.61 -17.37 -9.62
CA LEU A 18 -9.65 -17.89 -8.74
C LEU A 18 -10.99 -18.01 -9.50
N PRO A 19 -11.73 -19.13 -9.34
CA PRO A 19 -13.02 -19.30 -10.01
C PRO A 19 -13.99 -18.14 -9.77
N GLY A 20 -14.53 -17.58 -10.85
CA GLY A 20 -15.47 -16.48 -10.80
C GLY A 20 -14.87 -15.09 -10.53
N ALA A 21 -13.56 -14.97 -10.60
CA ALA A 21 -12.89 -13.67 -10.44
C ALA A 21 -13.01 -12.80 -11.70
N GLY A 22 -13.17 -11.48 -11.50
CA GLY A 22 -12.88 -10.45 -12.47
C GLY A 22 -11.40 -10.05 -12.40
N TYR A 23 -10.96 -9.19 -13.32
CA TYR A 23 -9.59 -8.65 -13.36
C TYR A 23 -9.59 -7.12 -13.28
N LEU A 24 -8.74 -6.58 -12.43
CA LEU A 24 -8.54 -5.13 -12.27
C LEU A 24 -7.05 -4.79 -12.45
N ASP A 25 -6.73 -3.97 -13.43
CA ASP A 25 -5.36 -3.48 -13.65
C ASP A 25 -5.09 -2.24 -12.79
N THR A 26 -3.96 -2.20 -12.07
CA THR A 26 -3.56 -1.05 -11.24
C THR A 26 -3.36 0.21 -12.04
N HIS A 27 -2.97 0.13 -13.32
CA HIS A 27 -2.82 1.29 -14.21
C HIS A 27 -4.12 2.07 -14.41
N ALA A 28 -5.28 1.47 -14.16
CA ALA A 28 -6.56 2.18 -14.15
C ALA A 28 -6.77 3.04 -12.88
N MET A 29 -5.98 2.82 -11.85
CA MET A 29 -6.10 3.48 -10.54
C MET A 29 -4.96 4.45 -10.25
N GLU A 30 -3.87 4.38 -10.99
CA GLU A 30 -2.64 5.14 -10.78
C GLU A 30 -2.24 5.89 -12.05
N ALA A 31 -1.56 7.02 -11.88
CA ALA A 31 -1.17 7.89 -12.98
C ALA A 31 0.31 8.29 -12.91
N GLU A 32 0.95 8.30 -14.08
CA GLU A 32 2.28 8.88 -14.23
C GLU A 32 2.27 10.41 -13.91
N PRO A 33 3.41 11.00 -13.56
CA PRO A 33 4.75 10.38 -13.54
C PRO A 33 5.07 9.65 -12.22
N PHE A 34 4.34 9.89 -11.12
CA PHE A 34 4.70 9.41 -9.79
C PHE A 34 3.89 8.20 -9.34
N TRP A 35 3.00 7.69 -10.18
CA TRP A 35 2.08 6.60 -9.85
C TRP A 35 1.13 6.92 -8.71
N ASN A 36 0.80 8.21 -8.59
CA ASN A 36 -0.21 8.67 -7.64
C ASN A 36 -1.60 8.20 -8.07
N LYS A 37 -2.51 8.14 -7.11
CA LYS A 37 -3.91 7.86 -7.38
C LYS A 37 -4.46 8.77 -8.49
N VAL A 38 -5.20 8.19 -9.44
CA VAL A 38 -5.96 8.97 -10.44
C VAL A 38 -6.93 9.95 -9.76
N GLN A 39 -7.39 10.94 -10.50
CA GLN A 39 -8.38 11.90 -10.00
C GLN A 39 -9.64 11.17 -9.48
N ASP A 40 -10.29 11.74 -8.45
CA ASP A 40 -11.47 11.14 -7.81
C ASP A 40 -12.59 10.80 -8.79
N THR A 41 -12.79 11.65 -9.79
CA THR A 41 -13.79 11.40 -10.85
C THR A 41 -13.45 10.19 -11.71
N ALA A 42 -12.16 9.93 -11.95
CA ALA A 42 -11.70 8.75 -12.69
C ALA A 42 -11.83 7.48 -11.83
N LEU A 43 -11.42 7.56 -10.55
CA LEU A 43 -11.57 6.45 -9.60
C LEU A 43 -13.06 6.09 -9.43
N LEU A 44 -13.94 7.08 -9.27
CA LEU A 44 -15.38 6.84 -9.18
C LEU A 44 -15.91 6.12 -10.42
N LYS A 45 -15.57 6.59 -11.62
CA LYS A 45 -16.00 5.95 -12.87
C LYS A 45 -15.50 4.51 -12.96
N LEU A 46 -14.27 4.25 -12.53
CA LEU A 46 -13.69 2.91 -12.50
C LEU A 46 -14.48 1.99 -11.56
N LEU A 47 -14.74 2.42 -10.33
CA LEU A 47 -15.49 1.61 -9.36
C LEU A 47 -16.92 1.32 -9.86
N LEU A 48 -17.59 2.32 -10.42
CA LEU A 48 -18.93 2.13 -11.00
C LEU A 48 -18.91 1.19 -12.21
N HIS A 49 -17.89 1.23 -13.06
CA HIS A 49 -17.74 0.28 -14.16
C HIS A 49 -17.69 -1.16 -13.66
N TYR A 50 -16.96 -1.41 -12.55
CA TYR A 50 -16.92 -2.73 -11.90
C TYR A 50 -18.18 -3.05 -11.06
N GLY A 51 -19.15 -2.16 -11.00
CA GLY A 51 -20.34 -2.33 -10.15
C GLY A 51 -20.06 -2.19 -8.66
N ILE A 52 -18.94 -1.56 -8.30
CA ILE A 52 -18.52 -1.37 -6.91
C ILE A 52 -19.17 -0.11 -6.36
N ARG A 53 -20.00 -0.30 -5.34
CA ARG A 53 -20.67 0.72 -4.55
C ARG A 53 -20.12 0.73 -3.12
N TYR A 54 -20.52 1.72 -2.34
CA TYR A 54 -20.08 1.84 -0.93
C TYR A 54 -20.45 0.61 -0.07
N ASP A 55 -21.50 -0.12 -0.41
CA ASP A 55 -22.03 -1.29 0.30
C ASP A 55 -21.66 -2.64 -0.36
N THR A 56 -20.85 -2.63 -1.41
CA THR A 56 -20.39 -3.84 -2.07
C THR A 56 -19.33 -4.54 -1.21
N THR A 57 -19.49 -5.85 -0.97
CA THR A 57 -18.40 -6.69 -0.46
C THR A 57 -17.42 -7.01 -1.60
N VAL A 58 -16.18 -6.56 -1.46
CA VAL A 58 -15.10 -6.80 -2.44
C VAL A 58 -14.00 -7.62 -1.80
N VAL A 59 -13.68 -8.76 -2.41
CA VAL A 59 -12.54 -9.60 -2.07
C VAL A 59 -11.47 -9.41 -3.14
N LEU A 60 -10.30 -8.94 -2.73
CA LEU A 60 -9.17 -8.66 -3.61
C LEU A 60 -8.06 -9.67 -3.37
N TYR A 61 -7.43 -10.12 -4.43
CA TYR A 61 -6.21 -10.92 -4.36
C TYR A 61 -5.28 -10.56 -5.52
N SER A 62 -4.04 -10.99 -5.42
CA SER A 62 -3.05 -10.82 -6.49
C SER A 62 -1.96 -11.88 -6.36
N ARG A 63 -1.03 -11.88 -7.30
CA ARG A 63 0.19 -12.71 -7.27
C ARG A 63 1.24 -12.13 -6.33
N SER A 64 1.18 -10.80 -6.08
CA SER A 64 1.93 -10.10 -5.04
C SER A 64 0.95 -9.30 -4.19
N THR A 65 0.84 -9.58 -2.90
CA THR A 65 -0.18 -9.01 -1.99
C THR A 65 -0.19 -7.49 -1.95
N VAL A 66 0.95 -6.82 -2.20
CA VAL A 66 1.05 -5.35 -2.21
C VAL A 66 0.24 -4.72 -3.35
N VAL A 67 0.10 -5.45 -4.48
CA VAL A 67 -0.67 -5.00 -5.65
C VAL A 67 -2.16 -4.96 -5.30
N ALA A 68 -2.69 -6.03 -4.69
CA ALA A 68 -4.08 -6.06 -4.23
C ALA A 68 -4.33 -5.04 -3.10
N ALA A 69 -3.34 -4.85 -2.22
CA ALA A 69 -3.45 -3.89 -1.13
C ALA A 69 -3.58 -2.44 -1.62
N ARG A 70 -2.94 -2.10 -2.75
CA ARG A 70 -3.13 -0.78 -3.37
C ARG A 70 -4.59 -0.54 -3.76
N ALA A 71 -5.21 -1.50 -4.41
CA ALA A 71 -6.62 -1.42 -4.75
C ALA A 71 -7.51 -1.37 -3.48
N ALA A 72 -7.20 -2.19 -2.47
CA ALA A 72 -7.93 -2.20 -1.20
C ALA A 72 -7.88 -0.83 -0.51
N HIS A 73 -6.70 -0.22 -0.41
CA HIS A 73 -6.53 1.11 0.18
C HIS A 73 -7.37 2.16 -0.57
N LEU A 74 -7.32 2.19 -1.91
CA LEU A 74 -8.08 3.15 -2.71
C LEU A 74 -9.60 2.92 -2.63
N MET A 75 -10.06 1.67 -2.47
CA MET A 75 -11.47 1.38 -2.21
C MET A 75 -11.91 1.81 -0.81
N LEU A 76 -11.07 1.62 0.22
CA LEU A 76 -11.32 2.17 1.56
C LEU A 76 -11.33 3.70 1.57
N TYR A 77 -10.40 4.34 0.87
CA TYR A 77 -10.39 5.80 0.64
C TYR A 77 -11.70 6.27 0.00
N ALA A 78 -12.15 5.58 -1.05
CA ALA A 78 -13.42 5.86 -1.73
C ALA A 78 -14.63 5.76 -0.81
N GLY A 79 -14.60 4.85 0.17
CA GLY A 79 -15.67 4.61 1.12
C GLY A 79 -16.39 3.28 0.97
N VAL A 80 -15.79 2.32 0.26
CA VAL A 80 -16.29 0.94 0.24
C VAL A 80 -16.11 0.35 1.64
N ARG A 81 -17.22 -0.15 2.23
CA ARG A 81 -17.25 -0.54 3.64
C ARG A 81 -16.70 -1.94 3.92
N ASP A 82 -16.83 -2.86 2.98
CA ASP A 82 -16.42 -4.26 3.14
C ASP A 82 -15.39 -4.63 2.07
N VAL A 83 -14.13 -4.25 2.35
CA VAL A 83 -12.96 -4.55 1.52
C VAL A 83 -12.11 -5.59 2.20
N ARG A 84 -11.86 -6.71 1.53
CA ARG A 84 -11.11 -7.84 2.04
C ARG A 84 -9.94 -8.18 1.14
N LEU A 85 -8.80 -8.50 1.73
CA LEU A 85 -7.68 -9.13 1.02
C LEU A 85 -7.71 -10.64 1.28
N LEU A 86 -7.50 -11.43 0.23
CA LEU A 86 -7.19 -12.85 0.40
C LEU A 86 -5.81 -12.96 1.04
N ASP A 87 -5.76 -13.42 2.27
CA ASP A 87 -4.53 -13.51 3.05
C ASP A 87 -3.54 -14.49 2.42
N GLY A 88 -2.34 -14.01 2.08
CA GLY A 88 -1.35 -14.74 1.30
C GLY A 88 -1.63 -14.83 -0.22
N GLY A 89 -2.72 -14.20 -0.71
CA GLY A 89 -3.03 -14.07 -2.14
C GLY A 89 -3.14 -15.40 -2.89
N LEU A 90 -2.78 -15.38 -4.18
CA LEU A 90 -2.84 -16.58 -5.04
C LEU A 90 -1.95 -17.72 -4.54
N SER A 91 -0.81 -17.39 -3.92
CA SER A 91 0.13 -18.39 -3.37
C SER A 91 -0.52 -19.23 -2.28
N ALA A 92 -1.16 -18.59 -1.30
CA ALA A 92 -1.86 -19.29 -0.22
C ALA A 92 -3.05 -20.14 -0.74
N TRP A 93 -3.77 -19.66 -1.75
CA TRP A 93 -4.84 -20.42 -2.41
C TRP A 93 -4.32 -21.74 -2.97
N LEU A 94 -3.22 -21.69 -3.72
CA LEU A 94 -2.60 -22.89 -4.32
C LEU A 94 -2.00 -23.82 -3.28
N GLN A 95 -1.33 -23.29 -2.25
CA GLN A 95 -0.76 -24.10 -1.15
C GLN A 95 -1.81 -24.87 -0.37
N ASN A 96 -3.05 -24.34 -0.30
CA ASN A 96 -4.19 -25.05 0.30
C ASN A 96 -4.87 -26.06 -0.67
N GLY A 97 -4.31 -26.26 -1.85
CA GLY A 97 -4.80 -27.27 -2.80
C GLY A 97 -6.04 -26.88 -3.58
N PHE A 98 -6.42 -25.59 -3.56
CA PHE A 98 -7.56 -25.13 -4.31
C PHE A 98 -7.23 -24.98 -5.81
N SER A 99 -8.20 -25.36 -6.67
CA SER A 99 -8.05 -25.31 -8.11
C SER A 99 -8.22 -23.88 -8.65
N LEU A 100 -7.62 -23.64 -9.82
CA LEU A 100 -7.82 -22.43 -10.61
C LEU A 100 -8.81 -22.68 -11.74
N ALA A 101 -9.48 -21.61 -12.15
CA ALA A 101 -10.13 -21.50 -13.46
C ALA A 101 -9.13 -20.88 -14.46
N SER A 102 -9.44 -20.99 -15.75
CA SER A 102 -8.72 -20.34 -16.85
C SER A 102 -9.70 -19.70 -17.82
N GLY A 103 -9.21 -18.77 -18.63
CA GLY A 103 -10.05 -18.07 -19.61
C GLY A 103 -10.35 -16.61 -19.21
N PRO A 104 -11.31 -15.96 -19.85
CA PRO A 104 -11.59 -14.53 -19.65
C PRO A 104 -12.10 -14.24 -18.23
N PRO A 105 -11.86 -13.00 -17.74
CA PRO A 105 -12.41 -12.55 -16.47
C PRO A 105 -13.94 -12.52 -16.52
N LEU A 106 -14.56 -12.57 -15.33
CA LEU A 106 -15.99 -12.27 -15.21
C LEU A 106 -16.22 -10.81 -15.60
N GLU A 107 -17.10 -10.62 -16.61
CA GLU A 107 -17.46 -9.27 -17.05
C GLU A 107 -18.25 -8.53 -15.94
N PRO A 108 -17.84 -7.30 -15.60
CA PRO A 108 -18.54 -6.54 -14.56
C PRO A 108 -19.90 -6.05 -15.04
N THR A 109 -20.84 -5.92 -14.11
CA THR A 109 -22.10 -5.21 -14.33
C THR A 109 -21.99 -3.83 -13.69
N ALA A 110 -22.00 -2.78 -14.51
CA ALA A 110 -21.82 -1.42 -14.03
C ALA A 110 -22.95 -0.97 -13.08
N ALA A 111 -22.59 -0.19 -12.06
CA ALA A 111 -23.53 0.48 -11.18
C ALA A 111 -23.83 1.91 -11.68
N CYS A 112 -25.05 2.40 -11.39
CA CYS A 112 -25.47 3.75 -11.79
C CYS A 112 -24.95 4.86 -10.87
N ASP A 113 -24.74 4.53 -9.59
CA ASP A 113 -24.28 5.46 -8.56
C ASP A 113 -23.46 4.74 -7.48
N PHE A 114 -22.67 5.48 -6.73
CA PHE A 114 -21.87 4.93 -5.63
C PHE A 114 -22.66 4.72 -4.34
N GLY A 115 -23.76 5.45 -4.17
CA GLY A 115 -24.66 5.34 -3.02
C GLY A 115 -24.21 6.07 -1.75
N ALA A 116 -23.07 6.79 -1.79
CA ALA A 116 -22.54 7.58 -0.68
C ALA A 116 -21.75 8.78 -1.23
N PRO A 117 -21.40 9.80 -0.39
CA PRO A 117 -20.43 10.84 -0.77
C PRO A 117 -19.10 10.23 -1.21
N PHE A 118 -18.45 10.84 -2.21
CA PHE A 118 -17.20 10.30 -2.78
C PHE A 118 -16.11 11.37 -2.86
N PRO A 119 -14.87 11.13 -2.34
CA PRO A 119 -14.53 10.00 -1.46
C PRO A 119 -15.13 10.17 -0.06
N THR A 120 -15.44 9.07 0.62
CA THR A 120 -15.97 9.11 1.99
C THR A 120 -14.86 9.29 3.02
N ASN A 121 -13.67 8.71 2.77
CA ASN A 121 -12.55 8.70 3.70
C ASN A 121 -11.31 9.42 3.13
N PRO A 122 -11.39 10.72 2.79
CA PRO A 122 -10.27 11.43 2.17
C PRO A 122 -9.01 11.48 3.07
N ALA A 123 -9.17 11.34 4.39
CA ALA A 123 -8.07 11.31 5.34
C ALA A 123 -7.16 10.08 5.21
N TYR A 124 -7.58 9.02 4.53
CA TYR A 124 -6.77 7.82 4.33
C TYR A 124 -5.64 7.99 3.30
N LEU A 125 -5.61 9.13 2.61
CA LEU A 125 -4.56 9.44 1.64
C LEU A 125 -4.12 10.89 1.83
N ILE A 126 -2.79 11.11 1.89
CA ILE A 126 -2.21 12.45 1.98
C ILE A 126 -1.25 12.70 0.82
N ASN A 127 -1.14 13.97 0.42
CA ASN A 127 -0.21 14.46 -0.58
C ASN A 127 1.09 15.01 0.05
N THR A 128 2.05 15.42 -0.81
CA THR A 128 3.36 15.94 -0.36
C THR A 128 3.27 17.14 0.58
N PRO A 129 2.45 18.19 0.35
CA PRO A 129 2.26 19.26 1.32
C PRO A 129 1.74 18.80 2.68
N GLN A 130 0.83 17.83 2.70
CA GLN A 130 0.30 17.26 3.95
C GLN A 130 1.34 16.40 4.67
N ALA A 131 2.14 15.62 3.93
CA ALA A 131 3.26 14.85 4.48
C ALA A 131 4.32 15.77 5.11
N LYS A 132 4.69 16.86 4.44
CA LYS A 132 5.56 17.90 5.02
C LYS A 132 5.00 18.46 6.33
N LYS A 133 3.72 18.78 6.36
CA LYS A 133 3.07 19.30 7.57
C LYS A 133 3.08 18.26 8.71
N LEU A 134 2.87 16.98 8.38
CA LEU A 134 2.84 15.89 9.35
C LEU A 134 4.18 15.72 10.08
N LEU A 135 5.32 15.89 9.40
CA LEU A 135 6.67 15.83 9.99
C LEU A 135 6.88 16.81 11.15
N TYR A 136 6.20 17.95 11.15
CA TYR A 136 6.32 18.98 12.19
C TYR A 136 5.25 18.88 13.28
N GLN A 137 4.39 17.86 13.24
CA GLN A 137 3.39 17.65 14.28
C GLN A 137 3.96 16.74 15.38
N PRO A 138 3.80 17.07 16.68
CA PRO A 138 4.34 16.26 17.78
C PRO A 138 3.84 14.79 17.80
N SER A 139 2.62 14.57 17.31
CA SER A 139 2.02 13.24 17.15
C SER A 139 2.18 12.65 15.76
N GLY A 140 2.80 13.40 14.83
CA GLY A 140 2.94 13.00 13.43
C GLY A 140 4.08 12.04 13.21
N VAL A 141 3.87 11.03 12.36
CA VAL A 141 4.89 10.05 11.95
C VAL A 141 4.75 9.78 10.45
N LEU A 142 5.82 9.99 9.69
CA LEU A 142 5.99 9.39 8.38
C LEU A 142 6.71 8.04 8.58
N ALA A 143 6.03 6.94 8.25
CA ALA A 143 6.56 5.59 8.39
C ALA A 143 7.05 5.07 7.03
N SER A 144 8.36 4.94 6.89
CA SER A 144 9.02 4.43 5.68
C SER A 144 8.86 2.92 5.58
N ILE A 145 7.99 2.45 4.69
CA ILE A 145 7.80 1.03 4.40
C ILE A 145 8.72 0.65 3.24
N ARG A 146 10.02 0.69 3.52
CA ARG A 146 11.09 0.43 2.57
C ARG A 146 12.07 -0.57 3.17
N THR A 147 12.81 -1.26 2.30
CA THR A 147 13.85 -2.17 2.76
C THR A 147 14.93 -1.41 3.53
N ARG A 148 15.75 -2.15 4.28
CA ARG A 148 16.83 -1.53 5.05
C ARG A 148 17.82 -0.77 4.18
N SER A 149 18.18 -1.33 3.02
CA SER A 149 19.11 -0.69 2.09
C SER A 149 18.54 0.58 1.46
N GLU A 150 17.24 0.61 1.15
CA GLU A 150 16.57 1.81 0.69
C GLU A 150 16.56 2.90 1.77
N TYR A 151 16.15 2.56 3.01
CA TYR A 151 16.08 3.49 4.13
C TYR A 151 17.43 4.09 4.51
N LEU A 152 18.54 3.32 4.36
CA LEU A 152 19.89 3.78 4.58
C LEU A 152 20.45 4.60 3.39
N GLY A 153 19.73 4.67 2.27
CA GLY A 153 20.19 5.39 1.09
C GLY A 153 21.27 4.66 0.28
N LYS A 154 21.36 3.34 0.40
CA LYS A 154 22.29 2.52 -0.41
C LYS A 154 21.75 2.24 -1.81
N THR A 155 20.45 2.25 -1.97
CA THR A 155 19.71 2.04 -3.22
C THR A 155 18.38 2.77 -3.16
N SER A 156 17.80 3.06 -4.33
CA SER A 156 16.38 3.51 -4.40
C SER A 156 15.42 2.34 -4.30
N GLY A 157 15.87 1.12 -4.62
CA GLY A 157 15.04 -0.07 -4.74
C GLY A 157 14.31 -0.21 -6.09
N TYR A 158 14.33 0.82 -6.94
CA TYR A 158 13.57 0.87 -8.19
C TYR A 158 14.48 1.23 -9.37
N SER A 159 14.20 0.64 -10.53
CA SER A 159 14.96 0.93 -11.77
C SER A 159 14.68 2.32 -12.34
N TYR A 160 13.54 2.92 -12.03
CA TYR A 160 13.06 4.21 -12.55
C TYR A 160 13.14 5.35 -11.54
N ILE A 161 13.52 5.10 -10.27
CA ILE A 161 13.77 6.12 -9.26
C ILE A 161 15.28 6.22 -9.04
N THR A 162 15.88 7.30 -9.54
CA THR A 162 17.34 7.50 -9.44
C THR A 162 17.80 7.98 -8.06
N PRO A 163 17.13 8.94 -7.37
CA PRO A 163 17.59 9.41 -6.07
C PRO A 163 17.60 8.31 -5.02
N VAL A 164 18.69 8.27 -4.23
CA VAL A 164 18.83 7.39 -3.06
C VAL A 164 18.67 8.21 -1.77
N GLY A 165 18.40 7.55 -0.65
CA GLY A 165 18.14 8.19 0.63
C GLY A 165 16.72 7.95 1.11
N ASP A 166 16.33 8.71 2.12
CA ASP A 166 14.98 8.68 2.65
C ASP A 166 14.54 10.06 3.14
N ILE A 167 13.27 10.24 3.45
CA ILE A 167 12.72 11.49 4.00
C ILE A 167 13.39 11.75 5.35
N ASP A 168 13.97 12.93 5.50
CA ASP A 168 14.52 13.34 6.78
C ASP A 168 13.41 13.52 7.83
N GLY A 169 13.61 12.97 9.03
CA GLY A 169 12.59 12.88 10.07
C GLY A 169 11.64 11.68 9.96
N ALA A 170 11.65 10.92 8.86
CA ALA A 170 10.86 9.71 8.75
C ALA A 170 11.42 8.57 9.61
N ARG A 171 10.53 7.72 10.12
CA ARG A 171 10.86 6.53 10.91
C ARG A 171 10.84 5.28 10.05
N TRP A 172 11.78 4.37 10.30
CA TRP A 172 11.83 3.12 9.55
C TRP A 172 10.73 2.17 10.02
N GLY A 173 9.70 2.03 9.21
CA GLY A 173 8.57 1.12 9.44
C GLY A 173 8.80 -0.29 8.90
N HIS A 174 10.01 -0.60 8.41
CA HIS A 174 10.37 -1.88 7.82
C HIS A 174 9.61 -2.20 6.51
N ALA A 175 9.94 -3.33 5.88
CA ALA A 175 9.21 -3.94 4.76
C ALA A 175 9.58 -5.42 4.63
N GLY A 176 10.77 -5.71 4.11
CA GLY A 176 11.28 -7.06 3.91
C GLY A 176 12.68 -7.07 3.31
N THR A 177 13.01 -8.11 2.56
CA THR A 177 14.35 -8.35 2.02
C THR A 177 14.73 -7.35 0.94
N ASP A 178 16.03 -7.03 0.85
CA ASP A 178 16.59 -6.15 -0.19
C ASP A 178 16.56 -6.76 -1.60
N SER A 179 16.32 -8.08 -1.73
CA SER A 179 16.31 -8.78 -3.01
C SER A 179 15.01 -8.63 -3.81
N ASP A 180 13.95 -8.16 -3.17
CA ASP A 180 12.65 -7.92 -3.79
C ASP A 180 12.04 -6.62 -3.26
N VAL A 181 11.91 -5.63 -4.13
CA VAL A 181 11.34 -4.32 -3.80
C VAL A 181 9.89 -4.40 -3.29
N ASN A 182 9.16 -5.45 -3.63
CA ASN A 182 7.80 -5.68 -3.15
C ASN A 182 7.72 -6.59 -1.92
N SER A 183 8.87 -7.02 -1.38
CA SER A 183 8.90 -7.87 -0.18
C SER A 183 8.29 -7.16 1.03
N MET A 184 7.42 -7.89 1.73
CA MET A 184 6.83 -7.52 3.02
C MET A 184 7.10 -8.60 4.07
N SER A 185 8.22 -9.32 3.96
CA SER A 185 8.58 -10.47 4.80
C SER A 185 8.74 -10.15 6.28
N ASP A 186 8.89 -8.87 6.66
CA ASP A 186 8.89 -8.46 8.07
C ASP A 186 7.46 -8.51 8.67
N PHE A 187 6.43 -8.54 7.83
CA PHE A 187 5.01 -8.52 8.22
C PHE A 187 4.22 -9.74 7.78
N GLN A 188 4.85 -10.61 7.00
CA GLN A 188 4.22 -11.81 6.44
C GLN A 188 5.00 -13.05 6.84
N ASP A 189 4.27 -14.15 7.06
CA ASP A 189 4.84 -15.48 7.21
C ASP A 189 5.34 -16.01 5.86
N ALA A 190 6.05 -17.13 5.86
CA ALA A 190 6.65 -17.73 4.67
C ALA A 190 5.62 -18.10 3.57
N ASN A 191 4.35 -18.29 3.92
CA ASN A 191 3.25 -18.53 3.00
C ASN A 191 2.59 -17.24 2.47
N GLY A 192 3.11 -16.06 2.85
CA GLY A 192 2.60 -14.74 2.46
C GLY A 192 1.42 -14.23 3.30
N THR A 193 0.96 -14.98 4.31
CA THR A 193 -0.12 -14.53 5.20
C THR A 193 0.37 -13.51 6.22
N MET A 194 -0.53 -12.65 6.70
CA MET A 194 -0.25 -11.63 7.70
C MET A 194 0.24 -12.28 9.00
N ARG A 195 1.37 -11.80 9.54
CA ARG A 195 1.85 -12.17 10.88
C ARG A 195 0.89 -11.68 11.97
N ALA A 196 1.03 -12.24 13.17
CA ALA A 196 0.20 -11.80 14.29
C ALA A 196 0.33 -10.29 14.52
N ALA A 197 -0.79 -9.61 14.77
CA ALA A 197 -0.87 -8.17 14.98
C ALA A 197 0.17 -7.67 16.01
N ARG A 198 0.33 -8.38 17.12
CA ARG A 198 1.30 -8.07 18.18
C ARG A 198 2.75 -8.03 17.68
N ASP A 199 3.11 -8.88 16.71
CA ASP A 199 4.47 -8.97 16.17
C ASP A 199 4.75 -7.78 15.24
N ILE A 200 3.75 -7.38 14.44
CA ILE A 200 3.79 -6.18 13.60
C ILE A 200 3.90 -4.91 14.48
N GLU A 201 3.04 -4.79 15.50
CA GLU A 201 3.06 -3.67 16.44
C GLU A 201 4.39 -3.59 17.22
N ALA A 202 5.01 -4.73 17.54
CA ALA A 202 6.31 -4.76 18.19
C ALA A 202 7.43 -4.22 17.29
N VAL A 203 7.41 -4.57 15.98
CA VAL A 203 8.36 -4.02 14.99
C VAL A 203 8.19 -2.50 14.86
N TRP A 204 6.95 -2.03 14.68
CA TRP A 204 6.67 -0.60 14.56
C TRP A 204 6.97 0.16 15.84
N GLY A 205 6.66 -0.43 17.00
CA GLY A 205 6.91 0.19 18.30
C GLY A 205 8.38 0.48 18.58
N GLN A 206 9.31 -0.36 18.09
CA GLN A 206 10.76 -0.12 18.20
C GLN A 206 11.19 1.15 17.47
N ALA A 207 10.48 1.55 16.43
CA ALA A 207 10.70 2.79 15.68
C ALA A 207 9.82 3.95 16.19
N GLY A 208 9.07 3.76 17.28
CA GLY A 208 8.15 4.77 17.83
C GLY A 208 6.92 5.01 16.93
N ILE A 209 6.56 4.04 16.09
CA ILE A 209 5.34 4.05 15.29
C ILE A 209 4.26 3.34 16.11
N HIS A 210 3.32 4.10 16.67
CA HIS A 210 2.32 3.61 17.62
C HIS A 210 0.91 4.05 17.21
N ARG A 211 -0.11 3.33 17.66
CA ARG A 211 -1.52 3.57 17.33
C ARG A 211 -2.10 4.90 17.87
N ASP A 212 -1.46 5.51 18.86
CA ASP A 212 -1.81 6.83 19.40
C ASP A 212 -1.23 8.00 18.59
N LYS A 213 -0.43 7.71 17.57
CA LYS A 213 0.15 8.69 16.65
C LYS A 213 -0.71 8.86 15.40
N THR A 214 -0.51 9.99 14.72
CA THR A 214 -1.02 10.18 13.35
C THR A 214 0.05 9.65 12.39
N VAL A 215 -0.20 8.49 11.80
CA VAL A 215 0.79 7.76 11.00
C VAL A 215 0.45 7.84 9.51
N ALA A 216 1.40 8.28 8.70
CA ALA A 216 1.31 8.13 7.26
C ALA A 216 2.38 7.16 6.76
N PHE A 217 1.96 6.03 6.23
CA PHE A 217 2.83 5.05 5.62
C PHE A 217 3.22 5.49 4.21
N TYR A 218 4.48 5.31 3.81
CA TYR A 218 4.94 5.52 2.44
C TYR A 218 6.00 4.51 2.03
N CYS A 219 6.17 4.31 0.73
CA CYS A 219 7.27 3.55 0.14
C CYS A 219 7.80 4.30 -1.10
N GLY A 220 8.13 3.64 -2.19
CA GLY A 220 8.48 4.32 -3.44
C GLY A 220 7.28 5.00 -4.08
N THR A 221 6.20 4.25 -4.33
CA THR A 221 5.03 4.66 -5.12
C THR A 221 3.69 4.22 -4.52
N GLY A 222 3.66 3.74 -3.26
CA GLY A 222 2.43 3.50 -2.51
C GLY A 222 2.01 2.05 -2.28
N TRP A 223 2.50 1.04 -3.02
CA TRP A 223 2.00 -0.34 -2.91
C TRP A 223 2.29 -0.99 -1.54
N ARG A 224 3.56 -1.03 -1.10
CA ARG A 224 3.94 -1.55 0.23
C ARG A 224 3.29 -0.74 1.36
N ALA A 225 3.24 0.57 1.18
CA ALA A 225 2.58 1.47 2.12
C ALA A 225 1.09 1.16 2.26
N SER A 226 0.41 0.81 1.16
CA SER A 226 -1.00 0.42 1.17
C SER A 226 -1.23 -0.89 1.93
N LEU A 227 -0.29 -1.85 1.87
CA LEU A 227 -0.39 -3.08 2.67
C LEU A 227 -0.17 -2.81 4.15
N ALA A 228 0.82 -1.98 4.51
CA ALA A 228 1.03 -1.56 5.90
C ALA A 228 -0.19 -0.80 6.45
N PHE A 229 -0.76 0.11 5.66
CA PHE A 229 -2.02 0.79 5.98
C PHE A 229 -3.15 -0.22 6.22
N PHE A 230 -3.31 -1.20 5.32
CA PHE A 230 -4.38 -2.20 5.44
C PHE A 230 -4.23 -3.06 6.70
N TYR A 231 -3.00 -3.44 7.07
CA TYR A 231 -2.74 -4.16 8.32
C TYR A 231 -3.05 -3.28 9.55
N ALA A 232 -2.61 -2.02 9.57
CA ALA A 232 -2.95 -1.09 10.65
C ALA A 232 -4.47 -0.88 10.77
N TRP A 233 -5.17 -0.77 9.63
CA TRP A 233 -6.62 -0.66 9.57
C TRP A 233 -7.31 -1.90 10.14
N LEU A 234 -6.87 -3.11 9.78
CA LEU A 234 -7.38 -4.37 10.36
C LEU A 234 -7.15 -4.46 11.87
N MET A 235 -6.04 -3.89 12.37
CA MET A 235 -5.74 -3.81 13.80
C MET A 235 -6.53 -2.72 14.53
N GLY A 236 -7.38 -1.98 13.82
CA GLY A 236 -8.22 -0.91 14.39
C GLY A 236 -7.47 0.38 14.73
N TRP A 237 -6.40 0.69 14.00
CA TRP A 237 -5.77 2.01 14.11
C TRP A 237 -6.63 3.07 13.41
N GLU A 238 -6.84 4.21 14.07
CA GLU A 238 -7.80 5.23 13.58
C GLU A 238 -7.12 6.36 12.79
N HIS A 239 -5.93 6.78 13.21
CA HIS A 239 -5.24 7.95 12.64
C HIS A 239 -4.15 7.54 11.66
N ILE A 240 -4.56 6.87 10.59
CA ILE A 240 -3.65 6.31 9.57
C ILE A 240 -3.96 6.82 8.17
N SER A 241 -2.92 6.93 7.36
CA SER A 241 -3.01 7.30 5.95
C SER A 241 -1.88 6.67 5.13
N VAL A 242 -1.99 6.76 3.81
CA VAL A 242 -0.87 6.56 2.89
C VAL A 242 -0.43 7.91 2.36
N TYR A 243 0.86 8.20 2.43
CA TYR A 243 1.45 9.29 1.66
C TYR A 243 1.67 8.81 0.23
N ASP A 244 0.81 9.30 -0.67
CA ASP A 244 0.65 8.78 -2.03
C ASP A 244 1.86 9.03 -2.92
N GLY A 245 2.48 10.22 -2.83
CA GLY A 245 3.66 10.56 -3.60
C GLY A 245 4.89 9.72 -3.29
N GLY A 246 4.98 9.21 -2.07
CA GLY A 246 6.07 8.36 -1.61
C GLY A 246 7.46 8.97 -1.81
N TRP A 247 8.47 8.11 -1.84
CA TRP A 247 9.84 8.54 -2.10
C TRP A 247 10.03 9.11 -3.50
N TYR A 248 9.29 8.62 -4.49
CA TYR A 248 9.45 9.05 -5.88
C TYR A 248 9.13 10.54 -6.05
N GLU A 249 7.95 10.97 -5.64
CA GLU A 249 7.55 12.39 -5.71
C GLU A 249 8.37 13.26 -4.76
N TRP A 250 8.65 12.77 -3.53
CA TRP A 250 9.45 13.51 -2.56
C TRP A 250 10.83 13.84 -3.07
N SER A 251 11.55 12.84 -3.59
CA SER A 251 12.93 12.97 -4.06
C SER A 251 13.09 13.69 -5.40
N ALA A 252 11.99 13.88 -6.14
CA ALA A 252 11.99 14.65 -7.39
C ALA A 252 12.09 16.17 -7.16
N ASP A 253 11.74 16.66 -5.98
CA ASP A 253 11.90 18.07 -5.60
C ASP A 253 13.16 18.22 -4.70
N PRO A 254 14.25 18.84 -5.21
CA PRO A 254 15.48 18.97 -4.47
C PRO A 254 15.39 19.90 -3.23
N SER A 255 14.27 20.62 -3.08
CA SER A 255 14.00 21.43 -1.88
C SER A 255 13.50 20.60 -0.70
N ASN A 256 13.09 19.36 -0.94
CA ASN A 256 12.62 18.48 0.13
C ASN A 256 13.80 17.93 0.94
N PRO A 257 13.69 17.88 2.28
CA PRO A 257 14.76 17.35 3.11
C PRO A 257 14.93 15.83 2.91
N VAL A 258 16.16 15.43 2.61
CA VAL A 258 16.57 14.06 2.34
C VAL A 258 17.77 13.70 3.22
N ILE A 259 17.81 12.49 3.71
CA ILE A 259 18.91 11.95 4.51
C ILE A 259 19.39 10.61 3.95
N CYS A 260 20.73 10.41 3.96
CA CYS A 260 21.35 9.09 3.82
C CYS A 260 21.91 8.70 5.20
N ARG A 261 21.41 7.60 5.75
CA ARG A 261 21.72 7.17 7.11
C ARG A 261 22.89 6.17 7.14
N THR A 262 23.59 6.14 8.24
CA THR A 262 24.60 5.12 8.53
C THR A 262 24.00 3.99 9.38
N LEU A 263 24.75 2.88 9.54
CA LEU A 263 24.33 1.80 10.44
C LEU A 263 24.31 2.24 11.92
N LEU A 264 25.10 3.26 12.29
CA LEU A 264 25.13 3.81 13.66
C LEU A 264 23.85 4.58 13.97
N ASP A 265 23.23 5.22 12.98
CA ASP A 265 21.98 5.95 13.14
C ASP A 265 20.81 5.02 13.50
N LEU A 266 20.83 3.76 13.05
CA LEU A 266 19.84 2.75 13.41
C LEU A 266 20.01 2.19 14.84
N ALA A 267 21.21 2.27 15.39
CA ALA A 267 21.51 1.73 16.72
C ALA A 267 21.21 2.73 17.85
N ASN A 268 20.92 3.99 17.51
CA ASN A 268 20.69 5.05 18.50
C ASN A 268 19.24 5.58 18.40
N PRO A 269 18.31 5.11 19.25
CA PRO A 269 16.93 5.57 19.24
C PRO A 269 16.79 7.07 19.62
N ALA A 270 17.79 7.70 20.20
CA ALA A 270 17.79 9.11 20.58
C ALA A 270 17.85 10.10 19.39
N VAL A 271 18.11 9.64 18.17
CA VAL A 271 18.11 10.48 16.95
C VAL A 271 16.68 10.87 16.53
N PHE A 272 15.66 10.33 17.15
CA PHE A 272 14.24 10.54 16.81
C PHE A 272 13.51 11.49 17.78
N GLU A 273 14.21 12.11 18.75
CA GLU A 273 13.66 13.12 19.65
C GLU A 273 14.04 14.53 19.17
N HIS A 274 13.30 15.05 18.17
CA HIS A 274 13.32 16.49 17.85
C HIS A 274 11.91 16.95 17.48
#